data_e9610b583d6808659a4ae9de0f90f9d7
#
_entry.id   e9610b583d6808659a4ae9de0f90f9d7
#
_cell.length_a   1.000
_cell.length_b   1.000
_cell.length_c   1.000
_cell.angle_alpha   90.00
_cell.angle_beta   90.00
_cell.angle_gamma   90.00
#
_symmetry.space_group_name_H-M   'P 1'
#
loop_
_entity.id
_entity.type
_entity.pdbx_description
1 polymer ?
#
loop_
_entity_poly.entity_id
_entity_poly.type
_entity_poly.pdbx_seq_one_letter_code
_entity_poly.pdbx_strand_id
1 'polypeptide(L)' 'MKEATYTNYEELPLFLNAETLAKLLGVSISSSYELMHEKDFPAIRIGSRLVVPKDKLQLWIDVKTKK' A
#
# COMPACT_ATOMS: atom_id res chain seq x y z
N MET A 1 -16.20 -12.95 -5.92
CA MET A 1 -15.10 -12.47 -5.79
C MET A 1 -14.90 -11.83 -4.47
N LYS A 2 -13.78 -11.67 -4.11
CA LYS A 2 -13.53 -11.23 -2.85
C LYS A 2 -13.37 -9.82 -2.87
N GLU A 3 -13.99 -9.15 -2.04
CA GLU A 3 -13.81 -7.82 -2.07
C GLU A 3 -12.81 -7.36 -1.13
N ALA A 4 -12.41 -6.14 -1.24
CA ALA A 4 -11.49 -5.55 -0.32
C ALA A 4 -12.10 -5.46 1.03
N THR A 5 -11.31 -5.59 2.05
CA THR A 5 -11.77 -5.47 3.40
C THR A 5 -12.22 -4.05 3.70
N TYR A 6 -11.56 -3.06 3.09
CA TYR A 6 -11.89 -1.67 3.34
C TYR A 6 -12.65 -1.10 2.16
N THR A 7 -13.70 -0.36 2.41
CA THR A 7 -14.51 0.17 1.35
C THR A 7 -14.26 1.63 1.09
N ASN A 8 -13.57 2.32 1.96
CA ASN A 8 -13.19 3.69 1.66
C ASN A 8 -11.88 4.02 2.36
N TYR A 9 -11.28 5.08 1.85
CA TYR A 9 -9.95 5.48 2.28
C TYR A 9 -9.88 5.81 3.76
N GLU A 10 -10.92 6.40 4.28
CA GLU A 10 -10.88 6.87 5.65
C GLU A 10 -10.90 5.75 6.66
N GLU A 11 -11.34 4.57 6.25
CA GLU A 11 -11.35 3.43 7.14
C GLU A 11 -9.98 2.81 7.29
N LEU A 12 -9.02 3.19 6.46
CA LEU A 12 -7.70 2.60 6.51
C LEU A 12 -6.91 3.12 7.69
N PRO A 13 -6.09 2.26 8.28
CA PRO A 13 -5.17 2.76 9.32
C PRO A 13 -4.16 3.70 8.71
N LEU A 14 -3.56 4.52 9.56
CA LEU A 14 -2.61 5.51 9.09
C LEU A 14 -1.43 4.89 8.36
N PHE A 15 -0.96 3.75 8.83
CA PHE A 15 0.14 3.03 8.19
C PHE A 15 -0.34 1.66 7.74
N LEU A 16 0.10 1.26 6.56
CA LEU A 16 -0.32 0.00 5.97
C LEU A 16 0.87 -0.93 5.85
N ASN A 17 0.69 -2.17 6.29
CA ASN A 17 1.76 -3.16 6.12
C ASN A 17 1.55 -3.89 4.79
N ALA A 18 2.44 -4.82 4.48
CA ALA A 18 2.39 -5.50 3.18
C ALA A 18 1.10 -6.29 3.00
N GLU A 19 0.62 -6.90 4.05
CA GLU A 19 -0.59 -7.69 3.99
C GLU A 19 -1.80 -6.84 3.66
N THR A 20 -1.94 -5.72 4.37
CA THR A 20 -3.04 -4.80 4.13
C THR A 20 -2.94 -4.19 2.74
N LEU A 21 -1.72 -3.82 2.35
CA LEU A 21 -1.51 -3.25 1.04
C LEU A 21 -1.89 -4.23 -0.05
N ALA A 22 -1.56 -5.50 0.14
CA ALA A 22 -1.90 -6.53 -0.84
C ALA A 22 -3.42 -6.63 -1.02
N LYS A 23 -4.15 -6.57 0.07
CA LYS A 23 -5.61 -6.62 0.00
C LYS A 23 -6.18 -5.42 -0.72
N LEU A 24 -5.63 -4.26 -0.44
CA LEU A 24 -6.10 -3.04 -1.08
C LEU A 24 -5.87 -3.07 -2.58
N LEU A 25 -4.72 -3.55 -2.99
CA LEU A 25 -4.36 -3.53 -4.39
C LEU A 25 -4.86 -4.75 -5.14
N GLY A 26 -5.32 -5.76 -4.42
CA GLY A 26 -5.79 -6.97 -5.05
C GLY A 26 -4.68 -7.82 -5.61
N VAL A 27 -3.53 -7.83 -4.95
CA VAL A 27 -2.38 -8.60 -5.41
C VAL A 27 -1.94 -9.54 -4.30
N SER A 28 -0.99 -10.42 -4.61
CA SER A 28 -0.47 -11.33 -3.61
C SER A 28 0.42 -10.57 -2.64
N ILE A 29 0.64 -11.16 -1.48
CA ILE A 29 1.52 -10.56 -0.49
C ILE A 29 2.94 -10.44 -1.03
N SER A 30 3.37 -11.41 -1.80
CA SER A 30 4.69 -11.35 -2.43
C SER A 30 4.83 -10.15 -3.34
N SER A 31 3.82 -9.91 -4.16
CA SER A 31 3.84 -8.77 -5.06
C SER A 31 3.85 -7.47 -4.28
N SER A 32 3.11 -7.44 -3.19
CA SER A 32 3.07 -6.27 -2.34
C SER A 32 4.44 -5.97 -1.74
N TYR A 33 5.14 -7.00 -1.28
CA TYR A 33 6.48 -6.83 -0.76
C TYR A 33 7.44 -6.31 -1.83
N GLU A 34 7.33 -6.85 -3.03
CA GLU A 34 8.19 -6.39 -4.11
C GLU A 34 7.96 -4.92 -4.40
N LEU A 35 6.69 -4.52 -4.39
CA LEU A 35 6.35 -3.13 -4.63
C LEU A 35 6.94 -2.23 -3.56
N MET A 36 6.88 -2.66 -2.32
CA MET A 36 7.38 -1.86 -1.22
C MET A 36 8.89 -1.71 -1.23
N HIS A 37 9.59 -2.51 -2.03
CA HIS A 37 11.03 -2.37 -2.16
C HIS A 37 11.46 -1.51 -3.33
N GLU A 38 10.49 -1.03 -4.10
CA GLU A 38 10.83 -0.19 -5.23
C GLU A 38 11.25 1.18 -4.78
N LYS A 39 12.16 1.77 -5.54
CA LYS A 39 12.75 3.01 -5.16
C LYS A 39 11.78 4.14 -4.99
N ASP A 40 10.84 4.26 -5.90
CA ASP A 40 9.94 5.39 -5.86
C ASP A 40 8.65 5.09 -5.11
N PHE A 41 8.55 3.94 -4.47
CA PHE A 41 7.38 3.65 -3.65
C PHE A 41 7.62 4.21 -2.25
N PRO A 42 6.65 4.90 -1.67
CA PRO A 42 6.88 5.62 -0.40
C PRO A 42 6.78 4.72 0.84
N ALA A 43 7.49 3.61 0.85
CA ALA A 43 7.51 2.74 2.01
C ALA A 43 8.56 3.20 2.99
N ILE A 44 8.29 2.97 4.27
CA ILE A 44 9.20 3.32 5.34
C ILE A 44 9.55 2.07 6.10
N ARG A 45 10.83 1.93 6.45
CA ARG A 45 11.25 0.81 7.25
C ARG A 45 11.25 1.21 8.71
N ILE A 46 10.51 0.48 9.53
CA ILE A 46 10.48 0.72 10.96
C ILE A 46 10.89 -0.59 11.62
N GLY A 47 12.11 -0.63 12.15
CA GLY A 47 12.66 -1.87 12.67
C GLY A 47 12.80 -2.87 11.54
N SER A 48 12.18 -4.01 11.67
CA SER A 48 12.23 -5.02 10.62
C SER A 48 10.98 -5.02 9.76
N ARG A 49 10.12 -4.02 9.92
CA ARG A 49 8.87 -3.98 9.17
C ARG A 49 8.89 -2.88 8.14
N LEU A 50 8.20 -3.13 7.05
CA LEU A 50 7.98 -2.12 6.03
C LEU A 50 6.52 -1.70 6.10
N VAL A 51 6.28 -0.40 6.11
CA VAL A 51 4.93 0.13 6.11
C VAL A 51 4.88 1.31 5.15
N VAL A 52 3.70 1.69 4.73
CA VAL A 52 3.53 2.85 3.89
C VAL A 52 2.43 3.73 4.49
N PRO A 53 2.68 5.02 4.69
CA PRO A 53 1.63 5.92 5.16
C PRO A 53 0.55 6.02 4.10
N LYS A 54 -0.71 5.95 4.51
CA LYS A 54 -1.78 5.94 3.54
C LYS A 54 -1.83 7.22 2.71
N ASP A 55 -1.45 8.34 3.30
CA ASP A 55 -1.44 9.60 2.56
C ASP A 55 -0.44 9.56 1.43
N LYS A 56 0.74 9.00 1.69
CA LYS A 56 1.76 8.90 0.67
C LYS A 56 1.38 7.90 -0.39
N LEU A 57 0.70 6.83 0.03
CA LEU A 57 0.21 5.86 -0.94
C LEU A 57 -0.76 6.52 -1.91
N GLN A 58 -1.64 7.37 -1.40
CA GLN A 58 -2.60 8.05 -2.24
C GLN A 58 -1.89 8.94 -3.27
N LEU A 59 -0.87 9.65 -2.84
CA LEU A 59 -0.09 10.48 -3.74
C LEU A 59 0.60 9.65 -4.81
N TRP A 60 1.15 8.51 -4.41
CA TRP A 60 1.82 7.62 -5.34
C TRP A 60 0.85 7.12 -6.41
N ILE A 61 -0.35 6.76 -5.99
CA ILE A 61 -1.37 6.31 -6.92
C ILE A 61 -1.75 7.42 -7.88
N ASP A 62 -1.92 8.62 -7.36
CA ASP A 62 -2.28 9.76 -8.19
C ASP A 62 -1.24 10.02 -9.26
N VAL A 63 0.02 9.95 -8.88
CA VAL A 63 1.11 10.19 -9.82
C VAL A 63 1.14 9.09 -10.89
N LYS A 64 0.97 7.84 -10.47
CA LYS A 64 1.06 6.72 -11.41
C LYS A 64 -0.10 6.68 -12.38
N THR A 65 -1.24 7.20 -11.98
CA THR A 65 -2.42 7.15 -12.83
C THR A 65 -2.62 8.41 -13.64
N LYS A 66 -1.78 9.42 -13.40
CA LYS A 66 -1.93 10.66 -14.13
C LYS A 66 -1.49 10.49 -15.56
N LYS A 67 -2.21 11.07 -16.46
CA LYS A 67 -1.90 10.98 -17.88
C LYS A 67 -1.13 12.15 -18.38
#